data_326269523859d1743412f91983b09dee
#
_entry.id   326269523859d1743412f91983b09dee
#
_cell.length_a   1.000
_cell.length_b   1.000
_cell.length_c   1.000
_cell.angle_alpha   90.00
_cell.angle_beta   90.00
_cell.angle_gamma   90.00
#
_symmetry.space_group_name_H-M   'P 1'
#
loop_
_entity.id
_entity.type
_entity.pdbx_description
1 polymer ?
#
loop_
_entity_poly.entity_id
_entity_poly.type
_entity_poly.pdbx_seq_one_letter_code
_entity_poly.pdbx_strand_id
1 'polypeptide(L)'
;PESKEAGFIVDLDYSLQGQENIDMKLASLSDTEIVGWKKTRGWAENQCIGFYMKFSKPFTCHIVDTVIDIVRDGKSCKLEQKKALLQFPTAQNEEVLVKVGISAVDIKGAQRNVETEIPSWDFDSIMTATQNKWNDYLETIQVEGNNETQKQIFYTALYHTAIHPSLFSDADGRYRGLDQMIHQTKPGKEIYTVYSLWDTFRALHPLLTIIKPDLNEKLVMSLMQKYHEGGILPMWELAGNYTATMIGYHAIPVIVDAYMKGFDKIEGKELLEACIRSSVYDTTGIIASSRMVNGLVPISKYYKNKIGYVPYEKENESVAKGLEYAYNDWCIARLAEEIGDTATYEKYKALSKSYINYYDPQTGFMRGKDLKGNWHVPFNPRYSDHRNDDYCEGTAWQWAWFVPHDIEGLIALMGGQEKFIGRLD
;
A
#
# COMPACT_ATOMS: atom_id res chain seq x y z
N PRO A 1 29.91 -21.69 19.71
CA PRO A 1 31.33 -21.69 20.09
C PRO A 1 31.57 -20.71 21.21
N GLU A 2 32.56 -21.00 22.04
CA GLU A 2 33.08 -20.04 23.01
C GLU A 2 33.79 -18.91 22.25
N SER A 3 33.43 -17.64 22.56
CA SER A 3 34.05 -16.51 21.93
C SER A 3 34.08 -15.29 22.88
N LYS A 4 35.18 -14.54 22.85
CA LYS A 4 35.28 -13.24 23.51
C LYS A 4 34.77 -12.10 22.59
N GLU A 5 34.53 -12.41 21.30
CA GLU A 5 34.21 -11.45 20.25
C GLU A 5 32.88 -11.79 19.54
N ALA A 6 32.04 -12.64 20.16
CA ALA A 6 30.67 -12.83 19.65
C ALA A 6 29.94 -11.49 19.65
N GLY A 7 29.22 -11.15 18.58
CA GLY A 7 28.61 -9.84 18.54
C GLY A 7 27.51 -9.67 17.51
N PHE A 8 26.84 -8.52 17.64
CA PHE A 8 25.86 -8.00 16.70
C PHE A 8 26.37 -6.70 16.09
N ILE A 9 26.03 -6.49 14.83
CA ILE A 9 26.20 -5.21 14.16
C ILE A 9 24.82 -4.60 13.96
N VAL A 10 24.62 -3.39 14.48
CA VAL A 10 23.45 -2.55 14.17
C VAL A 10 23.91 -1.53 13.12
N ASP A 11 23.37 -1.66 11.91
CA ASP A 11 23.76 -0.86 10.77
C ASP A 11 22.60 0.03 10.31
N LEU A 12 22.72 1.34 10.50
CA LEU A 12 21.75 2.34 10.02
C LEU A 12 22.06 2.88 8.63
N ASP A 13 23.26 2.63 8.09
CA ASP A 13 23.64 3.14 6.76
C ASP A 13 22.86 2.43 5.65
N TYR A 14 22.59 1.13 5.85
CA TYR A 14 21.91 0.33 4.84
C TYR A 14 20.49 0.83 4.61
N SER A 15 20.14 1.02 3.35
CA SER A 15 18.77 1.36 2.90
C SER A 15 18.39 0.53 1.70
N LEU A 16 17.13 0.06 1.68
CA LEU A 16 16.57 -0.67 0.55
C LEU A 16 16.38 0.29 -0.65
N GLN A 17 16.56 -0.22 -1.86
CA GLN A 17 16.25 0.48 -3.11
C GLN A 17 16.91 1.87 -3.25
N GLY A 18 18.07 2.09 -2.61
CA GLY A 18 18.80 3.36 -2.72
C GLY A 18 18.11 4.55 -2.05
N GLN A 19 17.25 4.30 -1.07
CA GLN A 19 16.65 5.38 -0.27
C GLN A 19 17.74 6.24 0.38
N GLU A 20 17.54 7.55 0.37
CA GLU A 20 18.42 8.53 0.99
C GLU A 20 18.22 8.54 2.51
N ASN A 21 19.30 8.42 3.27
CA ASN A 21 19.28 8.64 4.72
C ASN A 21 19.25 10.15 5.00
N ILE A 22 18.22 10.61 5.72
CA ILE A 22 18.01 12.05 6.02
C ILE A 22 18.45 12.39 7.45
N ASP A 23 18.14 11.51 8.42
CA ASP A 23 18.50 11.67 9.82
C ASP A 23 18.68 10.28 10.44
N MET A 24 19.78 10.13 11.19
CA MET A 24 20.10 8.89 11.89
C MET A 24 20.63 9.19 13.27
N LYS A 25 20.11 8.47 14.28
CA LYS A 25 20.58 8.56 15.67
C LYS A 25 20.76 7.16 16.22
N LEU A 26 21.85 6.95 16.93
CA LEU A 26 22.19 5.67 17.54
C LEU A 26 22.83 5.94 18.91
N ALA A 27 22.34 5.29 19.94
CA ALA A 27 22.85 5.45 21.30
C ALA A 27 22.70 4.15 22.12
N SER A 28 23.64 3.86 22.98
CA SER A 28 23.50 2.89 24.05
C SER A 28 22.85 3.58 25.26
N LEU A 29 21.74 3.02 25.77
CA LEU A 29 21.10 3.49 27.00
C LEU A 29 21.68 2.85 28.24
N SER A 30 22.15 1.61 28.12
CA SER A 30 22.79 0.83 29.18
C SER A 30 23.73 -0.20 28.55
N ASP A 31 24.32 -1.07 29.35
CA ASP A 31 25.10 -2.21 28.88
C ASP A 31 24.25 -3.34 28.26
N THR A 32 22.92 -3.23 28.31
CA THR A 32 21.99 -4.22 27.72
C THR A 32 21.00 -3.60 26.73
N GLU A 33 21.03 -2.27 26.53
CA GLU A 33 20.01 -1.59 25.74
C GLU A 33 20.63 -0.64 24.71
N ILE A 34 20.19 -0.74 23.46
CA ILE A 34 20.57 0.16 22.36
C ILE A 34 19.31 0.68 21.65
N VAL A 35 19.35 1.93 21.29
CA VAL A 35 18.23 2.63 20.62
C VAL A 35 18.73 3.39 19.42
N GLY A 36 17.82 3.63 18.51
CA GLY A 36 18.11 4.50 17.39
C GLY A 36 16.86 5.04 16.71
N TRP A 37 17.12 5.95 15.82
CA TRP A 37 16.13 6.60 14.97
C TRP A 37 16.68 6.73 13.57
N LYS A 38 15.84 6.44 12.56
CA LYS A 38 16.19 6.61 11.17
C LYS A 38 15.05 7.30 10.43
N LYS A 39 15.37 8.35 9.69
CA LYS A 39 14.50 8.97 8.70
C LYS A 39 15.09 8.81 7.31
N THR A 40 14.29 8.29 6.39
CA THR A 40 14.69 8.12 4.99
C THR A 40 13.75 8.85 4.04
N ARG A 41 14.25 9.12 2.84
CA ARG A 41 13.50 9.62 1.70
C ARG A 41 13.69 8.70 0.52
N GLY A 42 12.60 8.33 -0.12
CA GLY A 42 12.59 7.46 -1.28
C GLY A 42 11.19 7.29 -1.81
N TRP A 43 10.71 6.06 -1.89
CA TRP A 43 9.33 5.76 -2.25
C TRP A 43 8.34 6.45 -1.29
N ALA A 44 8.49 6.27 0.01
CA ALA A 44 7.90 7.16 1.01
C ALA A 44 8.81 8.39 1.21
N GLU A 45 8.25 9.61 1.13
CA GLU A 45 9.04 10.84 1.22
C GLU A 45 9.58 11.12 2.64
N ASN A 46 8.91 10.60 3.67
CA ASN A 46 9.26 10.80 5.07
C ASN A 46 9.03 9.52 5.87
N GLN A 47 9.79 8.47 5.56
CA GLN A 47 9.72 7.23 6.34
C GLN A 47 10.54 7.40 7.62
N CYS A 48 9.87 7.26 8.77
CA CYS A 48 10.47 7.40 10.09
C CYS A 48 10.37 6.08 10.84
N ILE A 49 11.48 5.61 11.42
CA ILE A 49 11.54 4.41 12.25
C ILE A 49 12.41 4.69 13.47
N GLY A 50 11.80 4.68 14.65
CA GLY A 50 12.48 4.52 15.92
C GLY A 50 12.61 3.03 16.24
N PHE A 51 13.68 2.61 16.85
CA PHE A 51 13.83 1.26 17.35
C PHE A 51 14.39 1.24 18.79
N TYR A 52 14.06 0.16 19.49
CA TYR A 52 14.58 -0.18 20.79
C TYR A 52 14.98 -1.68 20.78
N MET A 53 16.22 -1.96 21.18
CA MET A 53 16.71 -3.33 21.32
C MET A 53 17.18 -3.56 22.75
N LYS A 54 16.78 -4.68 23.33
CA LYS A 54 17.20 -5.14 24.65
C LYS A 54 17.79 -6.52 24.57
N PHE A 55 18.96 -6.72 25.20
CA PHE A 55 19.69 -7.97 25.21
C PHE A 55 19.58 -8.63 26.57
N SER A 56 19.59 -9.95 26.60
CA SER A 56 19.55 -10.76 27.83
C SER A 56 20.86 -10.75 28.59
N LYS A 57 21.93 -10.19 28.00
CA LYS A 57 23.29 -10.18 28.54
C LYS A 57 23.97 -8.83 28.26
N PRO A 58 24.81 -8.33 29.20
CA PRO A 58 25.59 -7.12 28.96
C PRO A 58 26.55 -7.23 27.75
N PHE A 59 26.72 -6.16 27.03
CA PHE A 59 27.64 -6.02 25.91
C PHE A 59 28.62 -4.85 26.13
N THR A 60 29.76 -4.93 25.42
CA THR A 60 30.57 -3.73 25.15
C THR A 60 30.14 -3.13 23.83
N CYS A 61 29.83 -1.83 23.84
CA CYS A 61 29.33 -1.11 22.67
C CYS A 61 30.43 -0.21 22.06
N HIS A 62 30.65 -0.34 20.77
CA HIS A 62 31.49 0.56 19.98
C HIS A 62 30.64 1.19 18.89
N ILE A 63 30.34 2.50 19.02
CA ILE A 63 29.59 3.24 18.02
C ILE A 63 30.56 3.90 17.07
N VAL A 64 30.37 3.66 15.78
CA VAL A 64 30.99 4.37 14.67
C VAL A 64 29.99 5.43 14.22
N ASP A 65 30.37 6.70 14.38
CA ASP A 65 29.59 7.87 13.93
C ASP A 65 30.55 8.78 13.16
N THR A 66 30.62 8.60 11.86
CA THR A 66 31.57 9.29 10.99
C THR A 66 30.89 9.89 9.78
N VAL A 67 31.44 10.99 9.30
CA VAL A 67 31.06 11.62 8.04
C VAL A 67 32.25 11.49 7.09
N ILE A 68 32.04 10.85 5.96
CA ILE A 68 33.06 10.62 4.93
C ILE A 68 32.71 11.45 3.69
N ASP A 69 33.67 12.20 3.16
CA ASP A 69 33.52 12.83 1.86
C ASP A 69 33.74 11.79 0.77
N ILE A 70 32.76 11.59 -0.08
CA ILE A 70 32.82 10.67 -1.23
C ILE A 70 32.54 11.43 -2.52
N VAL A 71 33.07 10.90 -3.63
CA VAL A 71 32.70 11.39 -4.97
C VAL A 71 31.79 10.37 -5.63
N ARG A 72 30.56 10.79 -5.95
CA ARG A 72 29.57 9.99 -6.67
C ARG A 72 29.13 10.74 -7.91
N ASP A 73 29.23 10.12 -9.08
CA ASP A 73 28.88 10.71 -10.38
C ASP A 73 29.57 12.07 -10.63
N GLY A 74 30.87 12.20 -10.21
CA GLY A 74 31.64 13.42 -10.35
C GLY A 74 31.28 14.55 -9.39
N LYS A 75 30.37 14.33 -8.43
CA LYS A 75 29.97 15.28 -7.39
C LYS A 75 30.50 14.85 -6.03
N SER A 76 31.09 15.78 -5.28
CA SER A 76 31.40 15.53 -3.87
C SER A 76 30.12 15.50 -3.04
N CYS A 77 29.95 14.46 -2.26
CA CYS A 77 28.85 14.32 -1.30
C CYS A 77 29.37 13.76 0.03
N LYS A 78 28.65 14.01 1.09
CA LYS A 78 28.95 13.50 2.42
C LYS A 78 28.15 12.22 2.66
N LEU A 79 28.82 11.17 3.10
CA LEU A 79 28.23 9.93 3.56
C LEU A 79 28.34 9.86 5.08
N GLU A 80 27.20 9.91 5.77
CA GLU A 80 27.15 9.63 7.20
C GLU A 80 27.14 8.12 7.42
N GLN A 81 27.99 7.64 8.33
CA GLN A 81 28.00 6.25 8.78
C GLN A 81 27.60 6.18 10.24
N LYS A 82 26.56 5.40 10.55
CA LYS A 82 26.13 5.14 11.93
C LYS A 82 25.92 3.65 12.14
N LYS A 83 26.90 3.05 12.83
CA LYS A 83 26.89 1.62 13.16
C LYS A 83 27.25 1.43 14.63
N ALA A 84 26.73 0.36 15.21
CA ALA A 84 27.18 -0.11 16.51
C ALA A 84 27.67 -1.54 16.40
N LEU A 85 28.84 -1.81 16.94
CA LEU A 85 29.34 -3.16 17.21
C LEU A 85 29.09 -3.45 18.69
N LEU A 86 28.27 -4.47 18.96
CA LEU A 86 27.93 -4.94 20.29
C LEU A 86 28.65 -6.26 20.51
N GLN A 87 29.61 -6.32 21.46
CA GLN A 87 30.43 -7.49 21.72
C GLN A 87 30.04 -8.15 23.05
N PHE A 88 29.91 -9.46 23.03
CA PHE A 88 29.53 -10.29 24.18
C PHE A 88 30.61 -11.32 24.48
N PRO A 89 31.09 -11.42 25.71
CA PRO A 89 31.86 -12.59 26.13
C PRO A 89 30.88 -13.77 26.28
N THR A 90 31.04 -14.82 25.50
CA THR A 90 30.17 -16.00 25.50
C THR A 90 30.93 -17.27 25.82
N ALA A 91 30.35 -18.12 26.66
CA ALA A 91 30.79 -19.50 26.87
C ALA A 91 30.33 -20.38 25.70
N GLN A 92 30.80 -21.63 25.68
CA GLN A 92 30.38 -22.61 24.70
C GLN A 92 28.87 -22.88 24.83
N ASN A 93 28.13 -22.73 23.69
CA ASN A 93 26.67 -22.91 23.59
C ASN A 93 25.84 -21.94 24.46
N GLU A 94 26.41 -20.83 24.90
CA GLU A 94 25.67 -19.79 25.58
C GLU A 94 24.78 -19.02 24.56
N GLU A 95 23.53 -18.83 24.93
CA GLU A 95 22.55 -18.11 24.15
C GLU A 95 22.48 -16.65 24.59
N VAL A 96 22.46 -15.74 23.62
CA VAL A 96 22.16 -14.31 23.83
C VAL A 96 20.85 -14.00 23.14
N LEU A 97 19.83 -13.71 23.93
CA LEU A 97 18.51 -13.32 23.41
C LEU A 97 18.45 -11.82 23.18
N VAL A 98 17.71 -11.42 22.14
CA VAL A 98 17.43 -10.02 21.83
C VAL A 98 15.94 -9.79 21.59
N LYS A 99 15.40 -8.72 22.15
CA LYS A 99 14.07 -8.19 21.86
C LYS A 99 14.21 -6.92 21.04
N VAL A 100 13.44 -6.80 19.98
CA VAL A 100 13.47 -5.63 19.09
C VAL A 100 12.06 -5.10 18.92
N GLY A 101 11.87 -3.81 19.18
CA GLY A 101 10.67 -3.08 18.86
C GLY A 101 10.96 -1.95 17.90
N ILE A 102 9.97 -1.63 17.07
CA ILE A 102 9.98 -0.51 16.14
C ILE A 102 8.77 0.38 16.36
N SER A 103 8.89 1.64 15.99
CA SER A 103 7.79 2.62 16.02
C SER A 103 8.00 3.69 14.96
N ALA A 104 6.94 4.09 14.29
CA ALA A 104 6.96 5.25 13.39
C ALA A 104 6.84 6.60 14.14
N VAL A 105 6.64 6.54 15.46
CA VAL A 105 6.41 7.71 16.32
C VAL A 105 7.72 8.18 16.95
N ASP A 106 8.31 7.36 17.83
CA ASP A 106 9.54 7.67 18.57
C ASP A 106 10.18 6.41 19.20
N ILE A 107 11.35 6.58 19.79
CA ILE A 107 12.09 5.52 20.51
C ILE A 107 11.28 4.99 21.71
N LYS A 108 10.55 5.86 22.41
CA LYS A 108 9.72 5.44 23.58
C LYS A 108 8.54 4.58 23.14
N GLY A 109 7.97 4.84 21.94
CA GLY A 109 6.98 3.97 21.32
C GLY A 109 7.54 2.58 21.05
N ALA A 110 8.72 2.51 20.44
CA ALA A 110 9.41 1.25 20.18
C ALA A 110 9.70 0.46 21.47
N GLN A 111 10.14 1.12 22.54
CA GLN A 111 10.35 0.50 23.85
C GLN A 111 9.03 -0.05 24.40
N ARG A 112 7.97 0.74 24.40
CA ARG A 112 6.65 0.33 24.91
C ARG A 112 6.08 -0.85 24.13
N ASN A 113 6.27 -0.89 22.80
CA ASN A 113 5.86 -2.01 21.97
C ASN A 113 6.56 -3.31 22.45
N VAL A 114 7.88 -3.28 22.71
CA VAL A 114 8.59 -4.44 23.29
C VAL A 114 8.04 -4.83 24.64
N GLU A 115 7.85 -3.88 25.54
CA GLU A 115 7.38 -4.14 26.91
C GLU A 115 5.97 -4.74 26.93
N THR A 116 5.12 -4.34 25.97
CA THR A 116 3.73 -4.81 25.87
C THR A 116 3.63 -6.15 25.13
N GLU A 117 4.34 -6.30 24.01
CA GLU A 117 4.16 -7.43 23.10
C GLU A 117 5.09 -8.61 23.43
N ILE A 118 6.26 -8.33 24.05
CA ILE A 118 7.28 -9.32 24.40
C ILE A 118 7.70 -9.15 25.89
N PRO A 119 6.79 -9.33 26.86
CA PRO A 119 7.08 -9.01 28.26
C PRO A 119 8.12 -9.93 28.93
N SER A 120 8.25 -11.16 28.47
CA SER A 120 9.16 -12.16 29.05
C SER A 120 10.34 -12.48 28.12
N TRP A 121 11.37 -13.16 28.68
CA TRP A 121 12.48 -13.72 27.90
C TRP A 121 12.25 -15.20 27.50
N ASP A 122 11.07 -15.73 27.75
CA ASP A 122 10.68 -17.08 27.35
C ASP A 122 10.42 -17.13 25.84
N PHE A 123 11.45 -17.47 25.09
CA PHE A 123 11.40 -17.56 23.64
C PHE A 123 10.37 -18.59 23.15
N ASP A 124 10.33 -19.77 23.79
CA ASP A 124 9.44 -20.87 23.38
C ASP A 124 7.96 -20.50 23.60
N SER A 125 7.66 -19.77 24.68
CA SER A 125 6.32 -19.24 24.94
C SER A 125 5.91 -18.24 23.87
N ILE A 126 6.79 -17.33 23.48
CA ILE A 126 6.51 -16.34 22.41
C ILE A 126 6.35 -17.04 21.06
N MET A 127 7.20 -17.99 20.74
CA MET A 127 7.10 -18.80 19.53
C MET A 127 5.75 -19.54 19.46
N THR A 128 5.36 -20.21 20.53
CA THR A 128 4.09 -20.93 20.63
C THR A 128 2.89 -19.99 20.48
N ALA A 129 2.92 -18.82 21.17
CA ALA A 129 1.87 -17.83 21.05
C ALA A 129 1.74 -17.29 19.62
N THR A 130 2.85 -17.09 18.92
CA THR A 130 2.87 -16.66 17.52
C THR A 130 2.30 -17.74 16.58
N GLN A 131 2.71 -19.00 16.76
CA GLN A 131 2.17 -20.14 16.02
C GLN A 131 0.64 -20.25 16.20
N ASN A 132 0.15 -20.11 17.44
CA ASN A 132 -1.29 -20.17 17.72
C ASN A 132 -2.04 -19.04 16.99
N LYS A 133 -1.53 -17.80 17.02
CA LYS A 133 -2.14 -16.69 16.27
C LYS A 133 -2.23 -16.96 14.75
N TRP A 134 -1.19 -17.56 14.17
CA TRP A 134 -1.23 -17.95 12.76
C TRP A 134 -2.21 -19.09 12.49
N ASN A 135 -2.25 -20.09 13.37
CA ASN A 135 -3.21 -21.18 13.27
C ASN A 135 -4.64 -20.65 13.35
N ASP A 136 -4.98 -19.78 14.32
CA ASP A 136 -6.29 -19.14 14.46
C ASP A 136 -6.70 -18.36 13.21
N TYR A 137 -5.74 -17.74 12.52
CA TYR A 137 -6.00 -17.07 11.26
C TYR A 137 -6.27 -18.07 10.13
N LEU A 138 -5.43 -19.08 9.98
CA LEU A 138 -5.49 -20.06 8.90
C LEU A 138 -6.69 -21.00 9.04
N GLU A 139 -7.12 -21.32 10.27
CA GLU A 139 -8.29 -22.14 10.56
C GLU A 139 -9.62 -21.47 10.18
N THR A 140 -9.62 -20.19 9.78
CA THR A 140 -10.81 -19.49 9.28
C THR A 140 -11.41 -20.21 8.06
N ILE A 141 -10.58 -20.87 7.24
CA ILE A 141 -11.04 -21.73 6.15
C ILE A 141 -10.35 -23.09 6.31
N GLN A 142 -11.15 -24.12 6.52
CA GLN A 142 -10.67 -25.48 6.60
C GLN A 142 -10.93 -26.20 5.29
N VAL A 143 -9.89 -26.82 4.72
CA VAL A 143 -9.99 -27.58 3.47
C VAL A 143 -9.67 -29.06 3.72
N GLU A 144 -10.52 -29.94 3.16
CA GLU A 144 -10.31 -31.37 3.18
C GLU A 144 -9.95 -31.90 1.79
N GLY A 145 -9.16 -32.97 1.75
CA GLY A 145 -8.74 -33.59 0.50
C GLY A 145 -7.51 -34.46 0.69
N ASN A 146 -7.21 -35.28 -0.30
CA ASN A 146 -6.11 -36.24 -0.27
C ASN A 146 -4.82 -35.72 -0.92
N ASN A 147 -4.80 -34.48 -1.42
CA ASN A 147 -3.64 -33.89 -2.08
C ASN A 147 -2.96 -32.88 -1.14
N GLU A 148 -1.92 -33.31 -0.45
CA GLU A 148 -1.19 -32.48 0.50
C GLU A 148 -0.50 -31.28 -0.16
N THR A 149 -0.05 -31.41 -1.42
CA THR A 149 0.52 -30.29 -2.18
C THR A 149 -0.51 -29.18 -2.42
N GLN A 150 -1.74 -29.54 -2.78
CA GLN A 150 -2.80 -28.55 -2.97
C GLN A 150 -3.20 -27.88 -1.65
N LYS A 151 -3.23 -28.61 -0.54
CA LYS A 151 -3.46 -28.02 0.79
C LYS A 151 -2.35 -27.05 1.15
N GLN A 152 -1.09 -27.42 0.92
CA GLN A 152 0.04 -26.52 1.18
C GLN A 152 -0.04 -25.25 0.35
N ILE A 153 -0.37 -25.35 -0.94
CA ILE A 153 -0.56 -24.19 -1.82
C ILE A 153 -1.70 -23.30 -1.29
N PHE A 154 -2.83 -23.89 -0.92
CA PHE A 154 -3.98 -23.18 -0.39
C PHE A 154 -3.63 -22.39 0.89
N TYR A 155 -3.05 -23.05 1.90
CA TYR A 155 -2.72 -22.38 3.15
C TYR A 155 -1.57 -21.38 3.01
N THR A 156 -0.63 -21.61 2.08
CA THR A 156 0.40 -20.61 1.73
C THR A 156 -0.24 -19.36 1.11
N ALA A 157 -1.21 -19.54 0.21
CA ALA A 157 -1.95 -18.42 -0.37
C ALA A 157 -2.78 -17.67 0.70
N LEU A 158 -3.46 -18.41 1.58
CA LEU A 158 -4.21 -17.80 2.69
C LEU A 158 -3.28 -17.04 3.66
N TYR A 159 -2.10 -17.59 3.98
CA TYR A 159 -1.07 -16.88 4.76
C TYR A 159 -0.67 -15.55 4.12
N HIS A 160 -0.46 -15.54 2.80
CA HIS A 160 -0.11 -14.30 2.08
C HIS A 160 -1.20 -13.23 2.18
N THR A 161 -2.47 -13.58 2.33
CA THR A 161 -3.57 -12.62 2.52
C THR A 161 -3.50 -11.86 3.85
N ALA A 162 -2.71 -12.34 4.81
CA ALA A 162 -2.55 -11.72 6.14
C ALA A 162 -1.27 -10.86 6.29
N ILE A 163 -0.41 -10.79 5.26
CA ILE A 163 0.87 -10.08 5.38
C ILE A 163 0.67 -8.57 5.37
N HIS A 164 -0.21 -8.07 4.48
CA HIS A 164 -0.51 -6.65 4.33
C HIS A 164 -2.01 -6.44 4.02
N PRO A 165 -2.56 -5.27 4.46
CA PRO A 165 -1.98 -4.19 5.24
C PRO A 165 -1.55 -4.61 6.65
N SER A 166 -0.50 -3.96 7.19
CA SER A 166 0.09 -4.26 8.49
C SER A 166 -0.33 -3.26 9.55
N LEU A 167 -0.40 -3.70 10.81
CA LEU A 167 -0.62 -2.82 11.96
C LEU A 167 0.49 -1.75 12.02
N PHE A 168 0.10 -0.48 12.21
CA PHE A 168 1.00 0.66 12.17
C PHE A 168 0.98 1.49 13.47
N SER A 169 -0.13 1.53 14.18
CA SER A 169 -0.19 2.19 15.49
C SER A 169 0.63 1.42 16.53
N ASP A 170 1.32 2.16 17.41
CA ASP A 170 2.02 1.63 18.56
C ASP A 170 1.03 0.99 19.57
N ALA A 171 1.54 0.19 20.50
CA ALA A 171 0.74 -0.46 21.54
C ALA A 171 -0.06 0.53 22.42
N ASP A 172 0.38 1.78 22.52
CA ASP A 172 -0.35 2.85 23.19
C ASP A 172 -1.35 3.58 22.28
N GLY A 173 -1.47 3.16 21.01
CA GLY A 173 -2.37 3.74 20.02
C GLY A 173 -1.83 5.00 19.33
N ARG A 174 -0.59 5.44 19.60
CA ARG A 174 0.01 6.54 18.83
C ARG A 174 0.45 6.07 17.44
N TYR A 175 0.38 6.96 16.46
CA TYR A 175 0.85 6.69 15.09
C TYR A 175 1.18 8.01 14.38
N ARG A 176 1.91 7.89 13.26
CA ARG A 176 2.17 9.04 12.37
C ARG A 176 1.14 9.06 11.26
N GLY A 177 0.40 10.18 11.15
CA GLY A 177 -0.60 10.39 10.11
C GLY A 177 0.00 10.77 8.75
N LEU A 178 -0.87 10.83 7.73
CA LEU A 178 -0.48 11.32 6.38
C LEU A 178 -0.09 12.80 6.38
N ASP A 179 -0.57 13.57 7.33
CA ASP A 179 -0.16 14.96 7.62
C ASP A 179 1.20 15.07 8.31
N GLN A 180 1.86 13.94 8.57
CA GLN A 180 3.14 13.80 9.28
C GLN A 180 3.08 14.19 10.77
N MET A 181 1.89 14.45 11.31
CA MET A 181 1.69 14.68 12.73
C MET A 181 1.57 13.35 13.50
N ILE A 182 1.81 13.41 14.81
CA ILE A 182 1.57 12.27 15.69
C ILE A 182 0.15 12.36 16.23
N HIS A 183 -0.63 11.33 15.95
CA HIS A 183 -1.99 11.17 16.40
C HIS A 183 -2.12 10.09 17.47
N GLN A 184 -3.27 10.05 18.12
CA GLN A 184 -3.65 9.08 19.13
C GLN A 184 -4.98 8.44 18.75
N THR A 185 -5.01 7.11 18.58
CA THR A 185 -6.26 6.37 18.40
C THR A 185 -7.03 6.25 19.71
N LYS A 186 -8.33 6.01 19.60
CA LYS A 186 -9.14 5.55 20.74
C LYS A 186 -8.81 4.10 21.05
N PRO A 187 -8.96 3.63 22.32
CA PRO A 187 -8.78 2.21 22.66
C PRO A 187 -9.57 1.29 21.73
N GLY A 188 -8.92 0.23 21.23
CA GLY A 188 -9.52 -0.72 20.30
C GLY A 188 -9.65 -0.24 18.84
N LYS A 189 -9.14 0.95 18.53
CA LYS A 189 -8.99 1.43 17.15
C LYS A 189 -7.53 1.32 16.75
N GLU A 190 -7.29 0.69 15.64
CA GLU A 190 -5.95 0.43 15.09
C GLU A 190 -5.80 1.14 13.76
N ILE A 191 -4.59 1.58 13.45
CA ILE A 191 -4.24 2.15 12.15
C ILE A 191 -3.32 1.19 11.44
N TYR A 192 -3.60 0.98 10.16
CA TYR A 192 -2.86 0.07 9.29
C TYR A 192 -2.08 0.84 8.23
N THR A 193 -1.04 0.21 7.69
CA THR A 193 -0.17 0.74 6.63
C THR A 193 0.12 -0.33 5.58
N VAL A 194 0.82 0.06 4.52
CA VAL A 194 1.14 -0.77 3.35
C VAL A 194 -0.15 -1.13 2.59
N TYR A 195 -0.84 -0.09 2.14
CA TYR A 195 -2.02 -0.25 1.28
C TYR A 195 -1.61 -0.25 -0.19
N SER A 196 -1.30 -1.42 -0.72
CA SER A 196 -1.08 -1.67 -2.16
C SER A 196 -2.43 -1.83 -2.87
N LEU A 197 -3.20 -0.73 -2.94
CA LEU A 197 -4.62 -0.78 -3.30
C LEU A 197 -4.89 -1.25 -4.73
N TRP A 198 -3.99 -0.95 -5.68
CA TRP A 198 -4.10 -1.43 -7.06
C TRP A 198 -4.09 -2.96 -7.17
N ASP A 199 -3.39 -3.62 -6.23
CA ASP A 199 -3.35 -5.09 -6.14
C ASP A 199 -4.51 -5.63 -5.32
N THR A 200 -4.73 -5.06 -4.13
CA THR A 200 -5.57 -5.67 -3.09
C THR A 200 -7.06 -5.48 -3.29
N PHE A 201 -7.49 -4.44 -4.05
CA PHE A 201 -8.91 -4.24 -4.35
C PHE A 201 -9.50 -5.38 -5.19
N ARG A 202 -8.67 -6.07 -5.99
CA ARG A 202 -9.10 -7.10 -6.95
C ARG A 202 -9.70 -8.32 -6.28
N ALA A 203 -9.08 -8.78 -5.18
CA ALA A 203 -9.54 -9.99 -4.50
C ALA A 203 -9.35 -9.96 -2.98
N LEU A 204 -8.26 -9.38 -2.44
CA LEU A 204 -7.96 -9.44 -1.02
C LEU A 204 -9.06 -8.79 -0.17
N HIS A 205 -9.38 -7.51 -0.40
CA HIS A 205 -10.43 -6.83 0.37
C HIS A 205 -11.81 -7.48 0.20
N PRO A 206 -12.27 -7.86 -1.02
CA PRO A 206 -13.48 -8.65 -1.18
C PRO A 206 -13.48 -9.97 -0.40
N LEU A 207 -12.35 -10.69 -0.36
CA LEU A 207 -12.21 -11.91 0.44
C LEU A 207 -12.34 -11.60 1.94
N LEU A 208 -11.66 -10.56 2.43
CA LEU A 208 -11.70 -10.19 3.84
C LEU A 208 -13.11 -9.81 4.32
N THR A 209 -13.97 -9.26 3.46
CA THR A 209 -15.38 -9.02 3.83
C THR A 209 -16.13 -10.30 4.19
N ILE A 210 -15.65 -11.45 3.70
CA ILE A 210 -16.27 -12.77 3.93
C ILE A 210 -15.61 -13.48 5.10
N ILE A 211 -14.26 -13.57 5.10
CA ILE A 211 -13.53 -14.43 6.05
C ILE A 211 -13.06 -13.69 7.31
N LYS A 212 -12.87 -12.37 7.24
CA LYS A 212 -12.42 -11.52 8.37
C LYS A 212 -13.12 -10.14 8.32
N PRO A 213 -14.45 -10.09 8.45
CA PRO A 213 -15.22 -8.84 8.33
C PRO A 213 -14.75 -7.77 9.33
N ASP A 214 -14.43 -8.15 10.57
CA ASP A 214 -13.92 -7.22 11.60
C ASP A 214 -12.58 -6.60 11.21
N LEU A 215 -11.68 -7.36 10.58
CA LEU A 215 -10.42 -6.82 10.06
C LEU A 215 -10.70 -5.86 8.89
N ASN A 216 -11.56 -6.25 7.96
CA ASN A 216 -11.91 -5.38 6.83
C ASN A 216 -12.53 -4.06 7.30
N GLU A 217 -13.37 -4.08 8.33
CA GLU A 217 -13.92 -2.88 8.98
C GLU A 217 -12.78 -1.96 9.48
N LYS A 218 -11.82 -2.50 10.20
CA LYS A 218 -10.64 -1.73 10.70
C LYS A 218 -9.82 -1.15 9.55
N LEU A 219 -9.65 -1.88 8.45
CA LEU A 219 -8.93 -1.41 7.27
C LEU A 219 -9.65 -0.23 6.60
N VAL A 220 -10.99 -0.30 6.44
CA VAL A 220 -11.79 0.79 5.89
C VAL A 220 -11.76 2.03 6.80
N MET A 221 -11.90 1.83 8.12
CA MET A 221 -11.77 2.91 9.10
C MET A 221 -10.40 3.59 9.01
N SER A 222 -9.33 2.82 8.84
CA SER A 222 -7.98 3.34 8.68
C SER A 222 -7.82 4.15 7.38
N LEU A 223 -8.43 3.72 6.26
CA LEU A 223 -8.45 4.49 5.00
C LEU A 223 -9.18 5.82 5.16
N MET A 224 -10.31 5.85 5.85
CA MET A 224 -11.06 7.07 6.10
C MET A 224 -10.33 8.01 7.07
N GLN A 225 -9.65 7.47 8.08
CA GLN A 225 -8.78 8.27 8.95
C GLN A 225 -7.65 8.96 8.15
N LYS A 226 -7.04 8.22 7.21
CA LYS A 226 -6.03 8.78 6.29
C LYS A 226 -6.60 9.86 5.36
N TYR A 227 -7.85 9.72 4.92
CA TYR A 227 -8.56 10.76 4.16
C TYR A 227 -8.69 12.06 4.98
N HIS A 228 -9.09 11.97 6.25
CA HIS A 228 -9.21 13.13 7.12
C HIS A 228 -7.88 13.83 7.40
N GLU A 229 -6.80 13.08 7.51
CA GLU A 229 -5.44 13.59 7.75
C GLU A 229 -4.85 14.25 6.51
N GLY A 230 -5.01 13.63 5.36
CA GLY A 230 -4.33 14.03 4.12
C GLY A 230 -5.19 14.79 3.11
N GLY A 231 -6.51 14.82 3.29
CA GLY A 231 -7.46 15.54 2.43
C GLY A 231 -7.86 14.81 1.14
N ILE A 232 -7.34 13.61 0.89
CA ILE A 232 -7.69 12.73 -0.24
C ILE A 232 -7.45 11.27 0.14
N LEU A 233 -8.25 10.34 -0.39
CA LEU A 233 -7.99 8.92 -0.20
C LEU A 233 -6.65 8.51 -0.83
N PRO A 234 -5.87 7.63 -0.18
CA PRO A 234 -4.60 7.18 -0.76
C PRO A 234 -4.83 6.33 -2.02
N MET A 235 -3.95 6.51 -3.02
CA MET A 235 -3.81 5.58 -4.15
C MET A 235 -2.98 4.36 -3.74
N TRP A 236 -1.88 4.62 -3.05
CA TRP A 236 -0.99 3.68 -2.42
C TRP A 236 -0.36 4.36 -1.20
N GLU A 237 -0.37 3.70 -0.04
CA GLU A 237 0.12 4.31 1.20
C GLU A 237 1.21 3.45 1.83
N LEU A 238 2.28 4.09 2.31
CA LEU A 238 3.44 3.44 2.94
C LEU A 238 3.91 4.22 4.18
N ALA A 239 3.79 3.60 5.35
CA ALA A 239 4.33 4.11 6.62
C ALA A 239 3.96 5.57 6.90
N GLY A 240 2.65 5.90 6.78
CA GLY A 240 2.12 7.25 6.97
C GLY A 240 2.50 8.23 5.86
N ASN A 241 2.75 7.74 4.64
CA ASN A 241 3.05 8.56 3.48
C ASN A 241 2.18 8.20 2.29
N TYR A 242 1.77 9.20 1.52
CA TYR A 242 1.35 8.98 0.15
C TYR A 242 2.55 8.58 -0.70
N THR A 243 2.35 7.69 -1.65
CA THR A 243 3.37 7.35 -2.65
C THR A 243 2.95 7.69 -4.08
N ALA A 244 1.66 7.88 -4.32
CA ALA A 244 1.04 8.08 -5.64
C ALA A 244 1.51 7.02 -6.67
N THR A 245 1.81 5.82 -6.17
CA THR A 245 2.26 4.69 -6.99
C THR A 245 1.05 4.03 -7.63
N MET A 246 1.25 3.50 -8.83
CA MET A 246 0.26 2.84 -9.66
C MET A 246 -0.86 3.77 -10.15
N ILE A 247 -1.89 3.22 -10.75
CA ILE A 247 -2.99 3.93 -11.39
C ILE A 247 -4.31 3.69 -10.64
N GLY A 248 -5.36 4.41 -11.04
CA GLY A 248 -6.66 4.32 -10.39
C GLY A 248 -6.75 5.08 -9.06
N TYR A 249 -7.88 4.97 -8.38
CA TYR A 249 -8.12 5.48 -7.02
C TYR A 249 -8.87 4.40 -6.22
N HIS A 250 -8.17 3.27 -6.03
CA HIS A 250 -8.74 1.99 -5.63
C HIS A 250 -9.08 1.85 -4.13
N ALA A 251 -8.88 2.89 -3.32
CA ALA A 251 -9.54 2.97 -2.03
C ALA A 251 -11.07 2.97 -2.19
N ILE A 252 -11.57 3.51 -3.32
CA ILE A 252 -13.01 3.61 -3.59
C ILE A 252 -13.68 2.24 -3.68
N PRO A 253 -13.28 1.30 -4.56
CA PRO A 253 -13.89 -0.03 -4.60
C PRO A 253 -13.80 -0.76 -3.27
N VAL A 254 -12.73 -0.59 -2.49
CA VAL A 254 -12.61 -1.20 -1.16
C VAL A 254 -13.66 -0.67 -0.19
N ILE A 255 -13.85 0.65 -0.15
CA ILE A 255 -14.83 1.32 0.71
C ILE A 255 -16.26 0.97 0.28
N VAL A 256 -16.53 1.04 -1.03
CA VAL A 256 -17.87 0.79 -1.58
C VAL A 256 -18.26 -0.67 -1.42
N ASP A 257 -17.37 -1.63 -1.69
CA ASP A 257 -17.65 -3.06 -1.48
C ASP A 257 -17.96 -3.37 -0.03
N ALA A 258 -17.21 -2.79 0.91
CA ALA A 258 -17.48 -2.94 2.33
C ALA A 258 -18.86 -2.37 2.70
N TYR A 259 -19.19 -1.15 2.24
CA TYR A 259 -20.48 -0.51 2.50
C TYR A 259 -21.65 -1.33 1.96
N MET A 260 -21.56 -1.79 0.71
CA MET A 260 -22.58 -2.63 0.08
C MET A 260 -22.78 -3.98 0.78
N LYS A 261 -21.80 -4.42 1.57
CA LYS A 261 -21.83 -5.65 2.39
C LYS A 261 -22.14 -5.41 3.87
N GLY A 262 -22.61 -4.21 4.23
CA GLY A 262 -23.13 -3.90 5.55
C GLY A 262 -22.18 -3.17 6.50
N PHE A 263 -21.06 -2.61 6.00
CA PHE A 263 -20.23 -1.69 6.81
C PHE A 263 -21.03 -0.42 7.15
N ASP A 264 -21.23 -0.15 8.45
CA ASP A 264 -22.11 0.90 8.96
C ASP A 264 -21.42 1.89 9.95
N LYS A 265 -20.08 1.85 10.06
CA LYS A 265 -19.35 2.65 11.05
C LYS A 265 -19.13 4.10 10.63
N ILE A 266 -19.37 4.41 9.36
CA ILE A 266 -19.28 5.76 8.78
C ILE A 266 -20.50 5.98 7.91
N GLU A 267 -21.09 7.17 8.01
CA GLU A 267 -22.24 7.57 7.21
C GLU A 267 -21.94 7.48 5.70
N GLY A 268 -22.87 6.91 4.93
CA GLY A 268 -22.68 6.75 3.49
C GLY A 268 -22.40 8.05 2.73
N LYS A 269 -22.92 9.18 3.21
CA LYS A 269 -22.65 10.52 2.65
C LYS A 269 -21.18 10.92 2.80
N GLU A 270 -20.58 10.64 3.96
CA GLU A 270 -19.18 10.93 4.21
C GLU A 270 -18.27 10.04 3.34
N LEU A 271 -18.61 8.76 3.21
CA LEU A 271 -17.91 7.86 2.29
C LEU A 271 -18.00 8.34 0.85
N LEU A 272 -19.19 8.76 0.42
CA LEU A 272 -19.42 9.27 -0.94
C LEU A 272 -18.60 10.55 -1.20
N GLU A 273 -18.56 11.48 -0.24
CA GLU A 273 -17.76 12.70 -0.32
C GLU A 273 -16.26 12.37 -0.53
N ALA A 274 -15.70 11.49 0.28
CA ALA A 274 -14.31 11.04 0.15
C ALA A 274 -14.03 10.41 -1.21
N CYS A 275 -14.95 9.59 -1.73
CA CYS A 275 -14.86 8.97 -3.05
C CYS A 275 -14.89 10.01 -4.17
N ILE A 276 -15.85 10.93 -4.14
CA ILE A 276 -15.98 12.03 -5.14
C ILE A 276 -14.71 12.88 -5.11
N ARG A 277 -14.26 13.29 -3.93
CA ARG A 277 -13.06 14.09 -3.73
C ARG A 277 -11.84 13.46 -4.39
N SER A 278 -11.72 12.14 -4.31
CA SER A 278 -10.60 11.39 -4.87
C SER A 278 -10.69 11.20 -6.39
N SER A 279 -11.86 11.39 -7.01
CA SER A 279 -12.11 11.17 -8.44
C SER A 279 -11.98 12.42 -9.31
N VAL A 280 -11.92 13.61 -8.71
CA VAL A 280 -11.92 14.89 -9.42
C VAL A 280 -10.52 15.50 -9.49
N TYR A 281 -10.33 16.43 -10.45
CA TYR A 281 -9.11 17.24 -10.57
C TYR A 281 -9.24 18.49 -9.70
N ASP A 282 -8.96 18.33 -8.42
CA ASP A 282 -8.96 19.40 -7.43
C ASP A 282 -7.88 19.12 -6.37
N THR A 283 -6.97 20.05 -6.19
CA THR A 283 -5.82 19.93 -5.27
C THR A 283 -6.02 20.66 -3.94
N THR A 284 -7.18 21.31 -3.76
CA THR A 284 -7.46 22.12 -2.57
C THR A 284 -7.43 21.27 -1.30
N GLY A 285 -6.74 21.72 -0.25
CA GLY A 285 -6.75 21.07 1.06
C GLY A 285 -6.01 19.73 1.15
N ILE A 286 -5.25 19.33 0.11
CA ILE A 286 -4.41 18.13 0.18
C ILE A 286 -3.11 18.46 0.92
N ILE A 287 -2.80 17.69 1.95
CA ILE A 287 -1.60 17.85 2.78
C ILE A 287 -0.53 16.88 2.26
N ALA A 288 0.28 17.34 1.33
CA ALA A 288 1.39 16.58 0.76
C ALA A 288 2.38 17.51 0.04
N SER A 289 3.55 17.01 -0.37
CA SER A 289 4.47 17.74 -1.21
C SER A 289 3.86 18.04 -2.59
N SER A 290 4.30 19.09 -3.26
CA SER A 290 3.81 19.44 -4.61
C SER A 290 3.99 18.27 -5.60
N ARG A 291 5.09 17.51 -5.50
CA ARG A 291 5.33 16.31 -6.31
C ARG A 291 4.25 15.27 -6.06
N MET A 292 3.91 15.04 -4.80
CA MET A 292 2.93 14.04 -4.38
C MET A 292 1.52 14.47 -4.77
N VAL A 293 1.16 15.75 -4.58
CA VAL A 293 -0.14 16.31 -5.02
C VAL A 293 -0.36 16.08 -6.52
N ASN A 294 0.66 16.35 -7.35
CA ASN A 294 0.58 16.09 -8.80
C ASN A 294 0.38 14.61 -9.13
N GLY A 295 0.95 13.70 -8.34
CA GLY A 295 0.74 12.27 -8.53
C GLY A 295 -0.64 11.78 -8.07
N LEU A 296 -1.16 12.34 -6.99
CA LEU A 296 -2.49 12.00 -6.46
C LEU A 296 -3.64 12.60 -7.28
N VAL A 297 -3.41 13.78 -7.88
CA VAL A 297 -4.38 14.49 -8.71
C VAL A 297 -3.78 14.75 -10.10
N PRO A 298 -3.50 13.68 -10.87
CA PRO A 298 -2.92 13.82 -12.20
C PRO A 298 -3.90 14.48 -13.17
N ILE A 299 -3.35 15.07 -14.22
CA ILE A 299 -4.15 15.78 -15.24
C ILE A 299 -5.16 14.87 -15.97
N SER A 300 -4.91 13.57 -15.96
CA SER A 300 -5.84 12.55 -16.45
C SER A 300 -7.24 12.66 -15.83
N LYS A 301 -7.35 13.01 -14.54
CA LYS A 301 -8.65 13.23 -13.88
C LYS A 301 -9.42 14.41 -14.50
N TYR A 302 -8.74 15.47 -14.93
CA TYR A 302 -9.37 16.58 -15.64
C TYR A 302 -9.94 16.12 -16.98
N TYR A 303 -9.12 15.47 -17.81
CA TYR A 303 -9.53 15.05 -19.15
C TYR A 303 -10.63 14.00 -19.11
N LYS A 304 -10.51 13.00 -18.23
CA LYS A 304 -11.56 12.01 -18.01
C LYS A 304 -12.91 12.66 -17.73
N ASN A 305 -12.96 13.64 -16.84
CA ASN A 305 -14.21 14.32 -16.47
C ASN A 305 -14.73 15.28 -17.56
N LYS A 306 -13.85 15.83 -18.40
CA LYS A 306 -14.21 16.84 -19.39
C LYS A 306 -14.57 16.28 -20.75
N ILE A 307 -13.81 15.31 -21.25
CA ILE A 307 -13.95 14.77 -22.61
C ILE A 307 -14.19 13.26 -22.64
N GLY A 308 -14.23 12.59 -21.48
CA GLY A 308 -14.54 11.18 -21.34
C GLY A 308 -13.39 10.23 -21.66
N TYR A 309 -12.17 10.70 -21.85
CA TYR A 309 -10.97 9.88 -21.98
C TYR A 309 -9.71 10.67 -21.61
N VAL A 310 -8.59 9.97 -21.45
CA VAL A 310 -7.27 10.56 -21.18
C VAL A 310 -6.47 10.59 -22.47
N PRO A 311 -6.09 11.78 -23.00
CA PRO A 311 -5.26 11.86 -24.19
C PRO A 311 -3.84 11.36 -23.92
N TYR A 312 -3.30 10.50 -24.80
CA TYR A 312 -2.00 9.87 -24.60
C TYR A 312 -0.83 10.89 -24.58
N GLU A 313 -0.96 12.00 -25.31
CA GLU A 313 0.06 13.06 -25.33
C GLU A 313 0.03 13.95 -24.07
N LYS A 314 -0.92 13.75 -23.17
CA LYS A 314 -1.03 14.50 -21.91
C LYS A 314 -0.57 13.69 -20.72
N GLU A 315 -0.72 12.39 -20.78
CA GLU A 315 -0.37 11.52 -19.68
C GLU A 315 -0.10 10.09 -20.16
N ASN A 316 0.99 9.49 -19.68
CA ASN A 316 1.28 8.07 -19.87
C ASN A 316 0.21 7.19 -19.22
N GLU A 317 0.17 5.92 -19.61
CA GLU A 317 -0.80 4.94 -19.12
C GLU A 317 -2.25 5.36 -19.43
N SER A 318 -2.45 6.10 -20.51
CA SER A 318 -3.71 6.80 -20.82
C SER A 318 -4.91 5.87 -20.90
N VAL A 319 -4.74 4.70 -21.55
CA VAL A 319 -5.78 3.67 -21.67
C VAL A 319 -6.01 3.00 -20.31
N ALA A 320 -4.96 2.53 -19.68
CA ALA A 320 -5.05 1.85 -18.41
C ALA A 320 -5.73 2.72 -17.34
N LYS A 321 -5.29 3.99 -17.19
CA LYS A 321 -5.93 4.96 -16.29
C LYS A 321 -7.40 5.15 -16.59
N GLY A 322 -7.76 5.28 -17.87
CA GLY A 322 -9.15 5.52 -18.27
C GLY A 322 -10.07 4.34 -17.95
N LEU A 323 -9.59 3.11 -18.16
CA LEU A 323 -10.35 1.90 -17.84
C LEU A 323 -10.52 1.72 -16.33
N GLU A 324 -9.45 1.93 -15.55
CA GLU A 324 -9.51 1.88 -14.08
C GLU A 324 -10.44 2.96 -13.51
N TYR A 325 -10.40 4.17 -14.06
CA TYR A 325 -11.29 5.24 -13.65
C TYR A 325 -12.77 4.93 -13.96
N ALA A 326 -13.06 4.30 -15.10
CA ALA A 326 -14.41 3.90 -15.44
C ALA A 326 -14.99 2.90 -14.41
N TYR A 327 -14.19 1.97 -13.95
CA TYR A 327 -14.57 1.05 -12.88
C TYR A 327 -14.76 1.78 -11.54
N ASN A 328 -13.82 2.64 -11.16
CA ASN A 328 -13.94 3.41 -9.92
C ASN A 328 -15.17 4.34 -9.93
N ASP A 329 -15.47 4.95 -11.08
CA ASP A 329 -16.67 5.78 -11.26
C ASP A 329 -17.96 4.97 -11.15
N TRP A 330 -17.96 3.72 -11.62
CA TRP A 330 -19.07 2.79 -11.39
C TRP A 330 -19.28 2.53 -9.90
N CYS A 331 -18.21 2.31 -9.12
CA CYS A 331 -18.32 2.14 -7.68
C CYS A 331 -18.94 3.36 -7.00
N ILE A 332 -18.53 4.59 -7.40
CA ILE A 332 -19.13 5.83 -6.87
C ILE A 332 -20.63 5.89 -7.22
N ALA A 333 -21.01 5.54 -8.46
CA ALA A 333 -22.41 5.49 -8.86
C ALA A 333 -23.21 4.52 -7.98
N ARG A 334 -22.68 3.33 -7.71
CA ARG A 334 -23.36 2.33 -6.86
C ARG A 334 -23.57 2.85 -5.44
N LEU A 335 -22.58 3.50 -4.84
CA LEU A 335 -22.73 4.09 -3.52
C LEU A 335 -23.76 5.23 -3.51
N ALA A 336 -23.72 6.10 -4.52
CA ALA A 336 -24.67 7.20 -4.66
C ALA A 336 -26.12 6.71 -4.82
N GLU A 337 -26.33 5.63 -5.59
CA GLU A 337 -27.65 4.97 -5.75
C GLU A 337 -28.15 4.45 -4.41
N GLU A 338 -27.31 3.73 -3.66
CA GLU A 338 -27.66 3.13 -2.38
C GLU A 338 -28.09 4.15 -1.33
N ILE A 339 -27.43 5.32 -1.29
CA ILE A 339 -27.78 6.39 -0.34
C ILE A 339 -28.83 7.37 -0.88
N GLY A 340 -29.34 7.18 -2.10
CA GLY A 340 -30.39 8.00 -2.72
C GLY A 340 -29.92 9.33 -3.32
N ASP A 341 -28.61 9.53 -3.59
CA ASP A 341 -28.10 10.71 -4.29
C ASP A 341 -28.20 10.50 -5.82
N THR A 342 -29.41 10.74 -6.35
CA THR A 342 -29.72 10.56 -7.77
C THR A 342 -28.83 11.40 -8.70
N ALA A 343 -28.49 12.62 -8.31
CA ALA A 343 -27.68 13.50 -9.17
C ALA A 343 -26.25 12.96 -9.34
N THR A 344 -25.64 12.54 -8.26
CA THR A 344 -24.31 11.91 -8.27
C THR A 344 -24.36 10.55 -8.99
N TYR A 345 -25.41 9.74 -8.76
CA TYR A 345 -25.60 8.48 -9.46
C TYR A 345 -25.60 8.66 -10.99
N GLU A 346 -26.46 9.52 -11.54
CA GLU A 346 -26.57 9.71 -12.98
C GLU A 346 -25.25 10.22 -13.60
N LYS A 347 -24.56 11.15 -12.92
CA LYS A 347 -23.26 11.65 -13.35
C LYS A 347 -22.22 10.53 -13.44
N TYR A 348 -22.04 9.76 -12.37
CA TYR A 348 -20.98 8.75 -12.31
C TYR A 348 -21.32 7.49 -13.10
N LYS A 349 -22.60 7.16 -13.24
CA LYS A 349 -23.08 6.13 -14.17
C LYS A 349 -22.70 6.47 -15.63
N ALA A 350 -22.84 7.73 -16.03
CA ALA A 350 -22.39 8.16 -17.35
C ALA A 350 -20.86 8.06 -17.50
N LEU A 351 -20.10 8.50 -16.48
CA LEU A 351 -18.63 8.42 -16.48
C LEU A 351 -18.12 6.97 -16.51
N SER A 352 -18.81 6.04 -15.87
CA SER A 352 -18.44 4.61 -15.86
C SER A 352 -18.49 3.95 -17.25
N LYS A 353 -19.20 4.55 -18.20
CA LYS A 353 -19.24 4.11 -19.62
C LYS A 353 -18.11 4.67 -20.46
N SER A 354 -17.21 5.44 -19.90
CA SER A 354 -16.10 6.10 -20.63
C SER A 354 -15.13 5.11 -21.28
N TYR A 355 -15.08 3.84 -20.83
CA TYR A 355 -14.28 2.78 -21.45
C TYR A 355 -14.60 2.60 -22.95
N ILE A 356 -15.83 2.90 -23.39
CA ILE A 356 -16.26 2.82 -24.79
C ILE A 356 -15.41 3.73 -25.69
N ASN A 357 -14.94 4.86 -25.15
CA ASN A 357 -14.12 5.81 -25.91
C ASN A 357 -12.75 5.29 -26.31
N TYR A 358 -12.26 4.22 -25.65
CA TYR A 358 -10.96 3.62 -25.92
C TYR A 358 -11.04 2.47 -26.93
N TYR A 359 -12.22 1.91 -27.18
CA TYR A 359 -12.33 0.77 -28.08
C TYR A 359 -12.21 1.16 -29.54
N ASP A 360 -11.24 0.57 -30.24
CA ASP A 360 -11.08 0.71 -31.69
C ASP A 360 -11.66 -0.51 -32.39
N PRO A 361 -12.81 -0.35 -33.09
CA PRO A 361 -13.47 -1.48 -33.77
C PRO A 361 -12.67 -2.05 -34.95
N GLN A 362 -11.69 -1.30 -35.50
CA GLN A 362 -10.86 -1.78 -36.60
C GLN A 362 -9.81 -2.79 -36.10
N THR A 363 -9.23 -2.54 -34.93
CA THR A 363 -8.21 -3.42 -34.33
C THR A 363 -8.79 -4.38 -33.30
N GLY A 364 -9.96 -4.04 -32.73
CA GLY A 364 -10.58 -4.78 -31.64
C GLY A 364 -9.92 -4.58 -30.28
N PHE A 365 -9.08 -3.57 -30.09
CA PHE A 365 -8.39 -3.28 -28.83
C PHE A 365 -8.79 -1.95 -28.22
N MET A 366 -8.55 -1.82 -26.91
CA MET A 366 -8.56 -0.54 -26.23
C MET A 366 -7.29 0.22 -26.59
N ARG A 367 -7.40 1.44 -27.14
CA ARG A 367 -6.27 2.23 -27.67
C ARG A 367 -6.30 3.67 -27.19
N GLY A 368 -5.11 4.27 -27.10
CA GLY A 368 -4.95 5.70 -26.80
C GLY A 368 -5.44 6.59 -27.94
N LYS A 369 -5.96 7.77 -27.58
CA LYS A 369 -6.33 8.85 -28.50
C LYS A 369 -5.63 10.14 -28.13
N ASP A 370 -5.35 10.98 -29.13
CA ASP A 370 -4.93 12.37 -28.92
C ASP A 370 -6.12 13.28 -28.56
N LEU A 371 -5.86 14.55 -28.23
CA LEU A 371 -6.92 15.55 -27.96
C LEU A 371 -7.90 15.79 -29.11
N LYS A 372 -7.53 15.43 -30.34
CA LYS A 372 -8.38 15.56 -31.52
C LYS A 372 -9.21 14.30 -31.78
N GLY A 373 -9.01 13.23 -31.00
CA GLY A 373 -9.68 11.96 -31.12
C GLY A 373 -9.02 10.98 -32.11
N ASN A 374 -7.82 11.28 -32.62
CA ASN A 374 -7.09 10.38 -33.51
C ASN A 374 -6.42 9.27 -32.68
N TRP A 375 -6.44 8.04 -33.21
CA TRP A 375 -5.78 6.91 -32.59
C TRP A 375 -4.27 7.06 -32.53
N HIS A 376 -3.67 6.65 -31.42
CA HIS A 376 -2.21 6.60 -31.26
C HIS A 376 -1.59 5.63 -32.27
N VAL A 377 -0.61 6.12 -33.06
CA VAL A 377 0.10 5.34 -34.07
C VAL A 377 1.61 5.56 -33.92
N PRO A 378 2.43 4.52 -34.21
CA PRO A 378 2.08 3.16 -34.65
C PRO A 378 1.45 2.35 -33.50
N PHE A 379 0.63 1.34 -33.84
CA PHE A 379 0.00 0.48 -32.86
C PHE A 379 0.51 -0.96 -32.99
N ASN A 380 1.04 -1.50 -31.89
CA ASN A 380 1.40 -2.92 -31.75
C ASN A 380 0.77 -3.45 -30.46
N PRO A 381 -0.22 -4.38 -30.54
CA PRO A 381 -0.93 -4.86 -29.36
C PRO A 381 -0.09 -5.70 -28.38
N ARG A 382 1.13 -6.09 -28.78
CA ARG A 382 2.08 -6.85 -27.95
C ARG A 382 3.19 -5.97 -27.36
N TYR A 383 3.21 -4.67 -27.70
CA TYR A 383 4.18 -3.74 -27.14
C TYR A 383 3.82 -3.36 -25.72
N SER A 384 4.84 -3.28 -24.86
CA SER A 384 4.77 -2.70 -23.52
C SER A 384 6.11 -2.05 -23.19
N ASP A 385 6.07 -0.84 -22.69
CA ASP A 385 7.22 -0.09 -22.20
C ASP A 385 6.99 0.29 -20.73
N HIS A 386 6.68 -0.71 -19.93
CA HIS A 386 6.39 -0.63 -18.50
C HIS A 386 5.55 0.57 -18.18
N ARG A 387 5.60 1.62 -17.84
CA ARG A 387 4.72 2.75 -17.53
C ARG A 387 4.89 3.94 -18.46
N ASN A 388 5.58 3.78 -19.59
CA ASN A 388 5.88 4.87 -20.52
C ASN A 388 5.06 4.84 -21.82
N ASP A 389 4.08 3.94 -21.90
CA ASP A 389 3.16 3.83 -23.03
C ASP A 389 1.69 4.09 -22.60
N ASP A 390 0.72 3.63 -23.39
CA ASP A 390 -0.71 3.78 -23.11
C ASP A 390 -1.22 2.84 -22.01
N TYR A 391 -0.42 1.83 -21.60
CA TYR A 391 -0.82 0.78 -20.67
C TYR A 391 0.05 0.80 -19.42
N CYS A 392 -0.43 0.15 -18.36
CA CYS A 392 0.28 0.00 -17.10
C CYS A 392 0.67 -1.47 -16.93
N GLU A 393 1.97 -1.75 -16.84
CA GLU A 393 2.53 -3.09 -16.58
C GLU A 393 1.88 -4.22 -17.41
N GLY A 394 1.53 -3.93 -18.66
CA GLY A 394 0.83 -4.87 -19.52
C GLY A 394 0.75 -4.39 -20.96
N THR A 395 0.08 -5.15 -21.79
CA THR A 395 -0.12 -4.90 -23.21
C THR A 395 -1.59 -4.66 -23.55
N ALA A 396 -1.89 -4.27 -24.79
CA ALA A 396 -3.27 -4.12 -25.25
C ALA A 396 -4.09 -5.42 -25.09
N TRP A 397 -3.45 -6.59 -25.16
CA TRP A 397 -4.11 -7.87 -24.96
C TRP A 397 -4.64 -8.03 -23.53
N GLN A 398 -3.87 -7.65 -22.52
CA GLN A 398 -4.28 -7.74 -21.12
C GLN A 398 -5.35 -6.70 -20.80
N TRP A 399 -5.16 -5.46 -21.25
CA TRP A 399 -6.06 -4.36 -20.95
C TRP A 399 -7.38 -4.39 -21.73
N ALA A 400 -7.47 -5.17 -22.83
CA ALA A 400 -8.72 -5.35 -23.57
C ALA A 400 -9.88 -5.90 -22.73
N TRP A 401 -9.58 -6.57 -21.62
CA TRP A 401 -10.54 -7.26 -20.75
C TRP A 401 -10.94 -6.47 -19.51
N PHE A 402 -10.25 -5.34 -19.22
CA PHE A 402 -10.47 -4.61 -17.98
C PHE A 402 -11.72 -3.70 -18.04
N VAL A 403 -12.90 -4.32 -18.07
CA VAL A 403 -14.21 -3.68 -17.90
C VAL A 403 -15.04 -4.55 -16.93
N PRO A 404 -14.59 -4.75 -15.67
CA PRO A 404 -15.21 -5.71 -14.75
C PRO A 404 -16.63 -5.33 -14.33
N HIS A 405 -16.98 -4.06 -14.44
CA HIS A 405 -18.27 -3.51 -14.05
C HIS A 405 -19.36 -3.59 -15.13
N ASP A 406 -19.01 -3.92 -16.39
CA ASP A 406 -19.92 -3.92 -17.53
C ASP A 406 -19.53 -4.97 -18.59
N ILE A 407 -19.52 -6.22 -18.18
CA ILE A 407 -19.14 -7.34 -19.06
C ILE A 407 -20.08 -7.45 -20.27
N GLU A 408 -21.38 -7.27 -20.07
CA GLU A 408 -22.37 -7.27 -21.17
C GLU A 408 -22.11 -6.15 -22.18
N GLY A 409 -21.77 -4.94 -21.68
CA GLY A 409 -21.37 -3.81 -22.53
C GLY A 409 -20.08 -4.11 -23.31
N LEU A 410 -19.10 -4.75 -22.68
CA LEU A 410 -17.87 -5.17 -23.35
C LEU A 410 -18.14 -6.21 -24.43
N ILE A 411 -18.97 -7.23 -24.17
CA ILE A 411 -19.41 -8.25 -25.14
C ILE A 411 -20.08 -7.59 -26.34
N ALA A 412 -21.02 -6.67 -26.08
CA ALA A 412 -21.69 -5.92 -27.14
C ALA A 412 -20.70 -5.09 -27.97
N LEU A 413 -19.75 -4.40 -27.32
CA LEU A 413 -18.73 -3.58 -27.94
C LEU A 413 -17.81 -4.40 -28.85
N MET A 414 -17.47 -5.62 -28.45
CA MET A 414 -16.66 -6.57 -29.24
C MET A 414 -17.43 -7.26 -30.37
N GLY A 415 -18.73 -6.99 -30.51
CA GLY A 415 -19.57 -7.48 -31.60
C GLY A 415 -20.28 -8.80 -31.27
N GLY A 416 -20.55 -9.06 -30.01
CA GLY A 416 -21.36 -10.17 -29.50
C GLY A 416 -20.57 -11.33 -28.92
N GLN A 417 -21.32 -12.24 -28.30
CA GLN A 417 -20.77 -13.33 -27.47
C GLN A 417 -19.78 -14.26 -28.24
N GLU A 418 -20.10 -14.59 -29.49
CA GLU A 418 -19.23 -15.48 -30.30
C GLU A 418 -17.85 -14.86 -30.53
N LYS A 419 -17.81 -13.57 -30.88
CA LYS A 419 -16.54 -12.85 -31.10
C LYS A 419 -15.77 -12.65 -29.79
N PHE A 420 -16.48 -12.39 -28.69
CA PHE A 420 -15.88 -12.26 -27.38
C PHE A 420 -15.21 -13.56 -26.95
N ILE A 421 -15.93 -14.70 -27.02
CA ILE A 421 -15.38 -16.03 -26.69
C ILE A 421 -14.22 -16.39 -27.59
N GLY A 422 -14.35 -16.21 -28.92
CA GLY A 422 -13.28 -16.52 -29.87
C GLY A 422 -12.01 -15.67 -29.73
N ARG A 423 -12.02 -14.64 -28.85
CA ARG A 423 -10.83 -13.88 -28.47
C ARG A 423 -10.21 -14.34 -27.14
N LEU A 424 -10.94 -15.09 -26.34
CA LEU A 424 -10.43 -15.68 -25.10
C LEU A 424 -9.58 -16.91 -25.39
N ASP A 425 -9.89 -17.64 -26.49
CA ASP A 425 -9.13 -18.79 -26.99
C ASP A 425 -7.87 -18.31 -27.79
#